data_6a9047ee76934bba2e8d80dadf89321a
#
_entry.id   6a9047ee76934bba2e8d80dadf89321a
#
_cell.length_a   1.000
_cell.length_b   1.000
_cell.length_c   1.000
_cell.angle_alpha   90.00
_cell.angle_beta   90.00
_cell.angle_gamma   90.00
#
_symmetry.space_group_name_H-M   'P 1'
#
loop_
_entity.id
_entity.type
_entity.pdbx_description
1 polymer ?
#
loop_
_entity_poly.entity_id
_entity_poly.type
_entity_poly.pdbx_seq_one_letter_code
_entity_poly.pdbx_strand_id
1 'polypeptide(L)'
;KKVSLDKKKYYRYNDDTNNFDEMLEWVLDTDGTNLIELLSNPNIDSTRTISNDIREIYDTLGIEAARYALYKELLIVTNEGSMNYRHMSLLIDTMTYKGQLMSIDRHGINRGDIGPLAKSSFEETTDMLINASIFAEYDKVNGVSANVMLGQQPPCGTGDSKILIDEEYMIELLKDVKDTNHMLTSINEEDARDAGDAGEEREDFNEDDLQIEFNLNKGIEGMISKCYKLPEQKIKYI
;
A
#
# COMPACT_ATOMS: atom_id res chain seq x y z
N LYS A 1 -25.90 37.45 -16.84
CA LYS A 1 -24.58 36.91 -16.47
C LYS A 1 -23.59 38.07 -16.51
N LYS A 2 -22.80 38.27 -15.45
CA LYS A 2 -21.74 39.24 -15.46
C LYS A 2 -20.55 38.64 -16.20
N VAL A 3 -19.93 39.43 -17.05
CA VAL A 3 -18.77 39.07 -17.81
C VAL A 3 -17.72 40.14 -17.55
N SER A 4 -16.55 39.80 -17.02
CA SER A 4 -15.43 40.70 -16.94
C SER A 4 -14.35 40.30 -17.93
N LEU A 5 -13.73 41.28 -18.55
CA LEU A 5 -12.65 41.09 -19.50
C LEU A 5 -11.38 41.71 -18.92
N ASP A 6 -10.45 40.89 -18.55
CA ASP A 6 -9.21 41.30 -17.93
C ASP A 6 -7.98 40.88 -18.73
N LYS A 7 -6.92 41.70 -18.67
CA LYS A 7 -5.63 41.30 -19.23
C LYS A 7 -4.83 40.59 -18.17
N LYS A 8 -4.53 39.32 -18.41
CA LYS A 8 -3.66 38.54 -17.53
C LYS A 8 -2.30 38.29 -18.19
N LYS A 9 -1.25 38.30 -17.38
CA LYS A 9 0.08 37.94 -17.84
C LYS A 9 0.19 36.44 -17.93
N TYR A 10 0.70 35.96 -19.06
CA TYR A 10 0.93 34.57 -19.35
C TYR A 10 2.39 34.38 -19.77
N TYR A 11 3.02 33.30 -19.31
CA TYR A 11 4.38 32.96 -19.68
C TYR A 11 4.34 31.79 -20.68
N ARG A 12 4.85 32.04 -21.88
CA ARG A 12 5.00 31.02 -22.91
C ARG A 12 6.47 30.69 -23.08
N TYR A 13 6.79 29.40 -23.07
CA TYR A 13 8.13 28.94 -23.40
C TYR A 13 8.39 29.13 -24.88
N ASN A 14 9.50 29.75 -25.19
CA ASN A 14 9.98 29.99 -26.56
C ASN A 14 11.16 29.05 -26.83
N ASP A 15 10.95 28.11 -27.76
CA ASP A 15 11.94 27.09 -28.12
C ASP A 15 13.21 27.72 -28.77
N ASP A 16 13.04 28.85 -29.46
CA ASP A 16 14.14 29.51 -30.15
C ASP A 16 15.13 30.19 -29.18
N THR A 17 14.60 30.79 -28.12
CA THR A 17 15.38 31.55 -27.14
C THR A 17 15.71 30.76 -25.87
N ASN A 18 15.08 29.57 -25.69
CA ASN A 18 15.13 28.79 -24.46
C ASN A 18 14.73 29.58 -23.20
N ASN A 19 13.88 30.55 -23.34
CA ASN A 19 13.40 31.40 -22.26
C ASN A 19 11.88 31.48 -22.24
N PHE A 20 11.32 31.93 -21.10
CA PHE A 20 9.89 32.20 -20.98
C PHE A 20 9.63 33.66 -21.35
N ASP A 21 8.85 33.84 -22.42
CA ASP A 21 8.40 35.16 -22.84
C ASP A 21 7.11 35.56 -22.15
N GLU A 22 7.06 36.77 -21.61
CA GLU A 22 5.85 37.33 -20.99
C GLU A 22 4.90 37.87 -22.07
N MET A 23 3.71 37.28 -22.14
CA MET A 23 2.63 37.71 -23.07
C MET A 23 1.44 38.25 -22.29
N LEU A 24 0.74 39.22 -22.84
CA LEU A 24 -0.51 39.75 -22.30
C LEU A 24 -1.66 39.16 -23.09
N GLU A 25 -2.51 38.41 -22.39
CA GLU A 25 -3.70 37.79 -22.99
C GLU A 25 -4.99 38.32 -22.38
N TRP A 26 -6.03 38.36 -23.21
CA TRP A 26 -7.37 38.69 -22.77
C TRP A 26 -8.02 37.44 -22.16
N VAL A 27 -8.41 37.52 -20.93
CA VAL A 27 -9.15 36.47 -20.22
C VAL A 27 -10.54 36.96 -19.91
N LEU A 28 -11.51 36.12 -20.24
CA LEU A 28 -12.92 36.40 -20.03
C LEU A 28 -13.41 35.60 -18.83
N ASP A 29 -13.67 36.27 -17.71
CA ASP A 29 -14.26 35.65 -16.53
C ASP A 29 -15.80 35.75 -16.61
N THR A 30 -16.49 34.62 -16.56
CA THR A 30 -17.94 34.54 -16.68
C THR A 30 -18.61 34.11 -15.39
N ASP A 31 -19.79 34.61 -15.10
CA ASP A 31 -20.64 34.17 -14.00
C ASP A 31 -21.65 33.13 -14.53
N GLY A 32 -21.49 31.87 -14.09
CA GLY A 32 -22.27 30.71 -14.53
C GLY A 32 -21.49 29.80 -15.46
N THR A 33 -21.98 28.59 -15.64
CA THR A 33 -21.35 27.49 -16.35
C THR A 33 -22.05 27.17 -17.65
N ASN A 34 -21.31 26.95 -18.72
CA ASN A 34 -21.76 26.37 -19.99
C ASN A 34 -20.54 26.00 -20.84
N LEU A 35 -19.78 25.02 -20.39
CA LEU A 35 -18.49 24.67 -20.99
C LEU A 35 -18.66 24.14 -22.42
N ILE A 36 -19.71 23.36 -22.70
CA ILE A 36 -19.94 22.77 -24.02
C ILE A 36 -20.09 23.83 -25.11
N GLU A 37 -20.92 24.85 -24.90
CA GLU A 37 -21.11 25.93 -25.88
C GLU A 37 -19.84 26.78 -26.04
N LEU A 38 -19.09 27.01 -24.95
CA LEU A 38 -17.85 27.77 -25.01
C LEU A 38 -16.78 27.02 -25.81
N LEU A 39 -16.64 25.72 -25.62
CA LEU A 39 -15.66 24.89 -26.34
C LEU A 39 -15.99 24.79 -27.85
N SER A 40 -17.25 24.94 -28.23
CA SER A 40 -17.66 24.94 -29.63
C SER A 40 -17.43 26.25 -30.39
N ASN A 41 -17.10 27.34 -29.69
CA ASN A 41 -16.95 28.65 -30.29
C ASN A 41 -15.53 28.82 -30.91
N PRO A 42 -15.41 29.11 -32.21
CA PRO A 42 -14.13 29.24 -32.90
C PRO A 42 -13.28 30.42 -32.43
N ASN A 43 -13.85 31.39 -31.72
CA ASN A 43 -13.13 32.56 -31.23
C ASN A 43 -12.53 32.35 -29.83
N ILE A 44 -12.75 31.19 -29.23
CA ILE A 44 -12.28 30.85 -27.88
C ILE A 44 -11.24 29.73 -27.98
N ASP A 45 -10.15 29.87 -27.24
CA ASP A 45 -9.16 28.80 -27.09
C ASP A 45 -9.71 27.69 -26.21
N SER A 46 -10.21 26.63 -26.83
CA SER A 46 -10.81 25.47 -26.15
C SER A 46 -9.80 24.71 -25.28
N THR A 47 -8.51 24.77 -25.59
CA THR A 47 -7.47 24.01 -24.85
C THR A 47 -7.15 24.62 -23.50
N ARG A 48 -7.39 25.92 -23.33
CA ARG A 48 -7.09 26.66 -22.10
C ARG A 48 -8.33 27.17 -21.36
N THR A 49 -9.51 26.89 -21.88
CA THR A 49 -10.78 27.24 -21.23
C THR A 49 -11.06 26.24 -20.13
N ILE A 50 -11.22 26.74 -18.90
CA ILE A 50 -11.48 25.95 -17.70
C ILE A 50 -12.78 26.42 -17.03
N SER A 51 -13.43 25.52 -16.35
CA SER A 51 -14.55 25.79 -15.44
C SER A 51 -14.14 25.48 -14.00
N ASN A 52 -14.75 26.14 -13.03
CA ASN A 52 -14.60 25.78 -11.61
C ASN A 52 -15.70 24.81 -11.15
N ASP A 53 -16.68 24.49 -11.99
CA ASP A 53 -17.67 23.47 -11.71
C ASP A 53 -17.15 22.10 -12.11
N ILE A 54 -16.76 21.32 -11.11
CA ILE A 54 -16.16 20.00 -11.27
C ILE A 54 -17.15 19.02 -11.92
N ARG A 55 -18.45 19.16 -11.63
CA ARG A 55 -19.47 18.29 -12.21
C ARG A 55 -19.62 18.55 -13.72
N GLU A 56 -19.61 19.80 -14.14
CA GLU A 56 -19.64 20.15 -15.56
C GLU A 56 -18.40 19.62 -16.30
N ILE A 57 -17.23 19.74 -15.69
CA ILE A 57 -15.98 19.18 -16.25
C ILE A 57 -16.08 17.65 -16.36
N TYR A 58 -16.62 17.00 -15.34
CA TYR A 58 -16.82 15.55 -15.36
C TYR A 58 -17.75 15.11 -16.51
N ASP A 59 -18.87 15.79 -16.68
CA ASP A 59 -19.87 15.46 -17.69
C ASP A 59 -19.38 15.75 -19.13
N THR A 60 -18.51 16.75 -19.31
CA THR A 60 -18.01 17.17 -20.63
C THR A 60 -16.68 16.53 -21.03
N LEU A 61 -15.72 16.47 -20.12
CA LEU A 61 -14.34 16.07 -20.39
C LEU A 61 -13.96 14.74 -19.71
N GLY A 62 -14.80 14.23 -18.83
CA GLY A 62 -14.60 12.95 -18.15
C GLY A 62 -13.89 13.05 -16.81
N ILE A 63 -13.65 11.87 -16.19
CA ILE A 63 -13.20 11.75 -14.80
C ILE A 63 -11.78 12.25 -14.57
N GLU A 64 -10.86 12.04 -15.52
CA GLU A 64 -9.47 12.48 -15.38
C GLU A 64 -9.34 14.01 -15.42
N ALA A 65 -10.14 14.69 -16.25
CA ALA A 65 -10.20 16.13 -16.25
C ALA A 65 -10.77 16.68 -14.92
N ALA A 66 -11.81 16.04 -14.42
CA ALA A 66 -12.41 16.37 -13.12
C ALA A 66 -11.43 16.13 -11.97
N ARG A 67 -10.63 15.06 -12.02
CA ARG A 67 -9.57 14.78 -11.07
C ARG A 67 -8.54 15.92 -11.00
N TYR A 68 -8.11 16.39 -12.16
CA TYR A 68 -7.16 17.50 -12.23
C TYR A 68 -7.76 18.83 -11.77
N ALA A 69 -9.02 19.08 -12.09
CA ALA A 69 -9.76 20.26 -11.62
C ALA A 69 -9.92 20.25 -10.10
N LEU A 70 -10.30 19.11 -9.52
CA LEU A 70 -10.36 18.92 -8.08
C LEU A 70 -9.02 19.22 -7.40
N TYR A 71 -7.92 18.76 -7.99
CA TYR A 71 -6.59 19.05 -7.46
C TYR A 71 -6.30 20.55 -7.42
N LYS A 72 -6.59 21.26 -8.50
CA LYS A 72 -6.38 22.72 -8.55
C LYS A 72 -7.23 23.47 -7.55
N GLU A 73 -8.52 23.14 -7.46
CA GLU A 73 -9.44 23.82 -6.54
C GLU A 73 -9.07 23.56 -5.06
N LEU A 74 -8.71 22.32 -4.72
CA LEU A 74 -8.25 21.99 -3.38
C LEU A 74 -6.93 22.69 -3.02
N LEU A 75 -6.03 22.86 -3.97
CA LEU A 75 -4.77 23.61 -3.76
C LEU A 75 -5.03 25.07 -3.43
N ILE A 76 -6.00 25.70 -4.10
CA ILE A 76 -6.42 27.08 -3.83
C ILE A 76 -6.98 27.20 -2.43
N VAL A 77 -7.88 26.26 -2.03
CA VAL A 77 -8.52 26.25 -0.72
C VAL A 77 -7.51 26.01 0.42
N THR A 78 -6.50 25.19 0.21
CA THR A 78 -5.48 24.83 1.22
C THR A 78 -4.30 25.79 1.29
N ASN A 79 -4.35 26.95 0.62
CA ASN A 79 -3.25 27.92 0.53
C ASN A 79 -1.96 27.29 0.01
N GLU A 80 -1.86 27.23 -1.28
CA GLU A 80 -0.73 26.80 -2.11
C GLU A 80 0.57 26.49 -1.35
N GLY A 81 0.84 25.22 -1.07
CA GLY A 81 2.10 24.77 -0.47
C GLY A 81 2.06 24.33 1.01
N SER A 82 0.94 24.47 1.71
CA SER A 82 0.83 23.99 3.10
C SER A 82 0.75 22.47 3.21
N MET A 83 0.32 21.79 2.16
CA MET A 83 0.12 20.35 2.12
C MET A 83 0.91 19.68 0.98
N ASN A 84 1.53 18.53 1.30
CA ASN A 84 2.27 17.79 0.30
C ASN A 84 1.33 17.23 -0.78
N TYR A 85 1.77 17.29 -2.03
CA TYR A 85 1.07 16.75 -3.22
C TYR A 85 0.55 15.32 -3.01
N ARG A 86 1.33 14.46 -2.36
CA ARG A 86 0.97 13.04 -2.17
C ARG A 86 -0.30 12.84 -1.35
N HIS A 87 -0.52 13.65 -0.34
CA HIS A 87 -1.74 13.59 0.48
C HIS A 87 -2.96 14.04 -0.30
N MET A 88 -2.81 15.12 -1.08
CA MET A 88 -3.88 15.63 -1.95
C MET A 88 -4.21 14.63 -3.06
N SER A 89 -3.19 14.04 -3.69
CA SER A 89 -3.37 13.04 -4.73
C SER A 89 -4.12 11.81 -4.20
N LEU A 90 -3.75 11.30 -3.03
CA LEU A 90 -4.43 10.16 -2.41
C LEU A 90 -5.91 10.44 -2.13
N LEU A 91 -6.20 11.64 -1.60
CA LEU A 91 -7.57 12.09 -1.35
C LEU A 91 -8.40 12.10 -2.64
N ILE A 92 -7.87 12.74 -3.68
CA ILE A 92 -8.54 12.88 -4.97
C ILE A 92 -8.68 11.53 -5.69
N ASP A 93 -7.65 10.68 -5.62
CA ASP A 93 -7.71 9.33 -6.17
C ASP A 93 -8.81 8.51 -5.52
N THR A 94 -8.98 8.64 -4.21
CA THR A 94 -10.10 8.02 -3.48
C THR A 94 -11.46 8.53 -3.96
N MET A 95 -11.57 9.80 -4.33
CA MET A 95 -12.82 10.40 -4.85
C MET A 95 -13.15 10.00 -6.29
N THR A 96 -12.16 9.58 -7.07
CA THR A 96 -12.31 9.42 -8.53
C THR A 96 -12.02 8.01 -9.05
N TYR A 97 -11.46 7.09 -8.26
CA TYR A 97 -11.00 5.78 -8.73
C TYR A 97 -12.08 4.89 -9.34
N LYS A 98 -13.34 5.08 -8.98
CA LYS A 98 -14.47 4.33 -9.53
C LYS A 98 -14.98 4.85 -10.90
N GLY A 99 -14.35 5.89 -11.44
CA GLY A 99 -14.83 6.54 -12.66
C GLY A 99 -16.05 7.44 -12.44
N GLN A 100 -16.47 7.63 -11.20
CA GLN A 100 -17.53 8.54 -10.78
C GLN A 100 -17.02 9.41 -9.63
N LEU A 101 -17.53 10.64 -9.55
CA LEU A 101 -17.22 11.52 -8.45
C LEU A 101 -17.88 11.00 -7.16
N MET A 102 -17.07 10.69 -6.18
CA MET A 102 -17.51 10.21 -4.88
C MET A 102 -17.14 11.23 -3.80
N SER A 103 -18.08 11.55 -2.93
CA SER A 103 -17.81 12.39 -1.76
C SER A 103 -17.10 11.58 -0.65
N ILE A 104 -16.24 12.25 0.11
CA ILE A 104 -15.62 11.66 1.30
C ILE A 104 -16.48 11.99 2.51
N ASP A 105 -17.66 11.42 2.51
CA ASP A 105 -18.60 11.45 3.61
C ASP A 105 -19.24 10.06 3.81
N ARG A 106 -20.10 9.92 4.79
CA ARG A 106 -20.85 8.69 5.04
C ARG A 106 -21.64 8.20 3.81
N HIS A 107 -22.13 9.12 2.98
CA HIS A 107 -22.90 8.79 1.78
C HIS A 107 -22.03 8.28 0.62
N GLY A 108 -20.79 8.75 0.53
CA GLY A 108 -19.84 8.31 -0.49
C GLY A 108 -19.08 7.05 -0.07
N ILE A 109 -18.40 7.07 1.06
CA ILE A 109 -17.55 5.97 1.54
C ILE A 109 -18.37 4.71 1.82
N ASN A 110 -19.54 4.83 2.43
CA ASN A 110 -20.38 3.67 2.76
C ASN A 110 -20.95 2.95 1.53
N ARG A 111 -20.95 3.58 0.36
CA ARG A 111 -21.28 2.95 -0.92
C ARG A 111 -20.08 2.25 -1.59
N GLY A 112 -18.91 2.34 -0.97
CA GLY A 112 -17.71 1.65 -1.44
C GLY A 112 -17.76 0.15 -1.19
N ASP A 113 -16.90 -0.60 -1.91
CA ASP A 113 -16.70 -2.04 -1.70
C ASP A 113 -15.75 -2.29 -0.52
N ILE A 114 -16.04 -1.63 0.59
CA ILE A 114 -15.30 -1.71 1.85
C ILE A 114 -16.08 -2.65 2.76
N GLY A 115 -15.38 -3.45 3.56
CA GLY A 115 -16.02 -4.36 4.51
C GLY A 115 -16.87 -3.62 5.57
N PRO A 116 -17.88 -4.27 6.15
CA PRO A 116 -18.80 -3.66 7.11
C PRO A 116 -18.09 -3.13 8.36
N LEU A 117 -16.99 -3.73 8.81
CA LEU A 117 -16.22 -3.25 9.95
C LEU A 117 -15.58 -1.88 9.67
N ALA A 118 -15.00 -1.71 8.48
CA ALA A 118 -14.42 -0.42 8.09
C ALA A 118 -15.49 0.67 7.93
N LYS A 119 -16.66 0.35 7.35
CA LYS A 119 -17.81 1.25 7.27
C LYS A 119 -18.28 1.68 8.65
N SER A 120 -18.40 0.75 9.58
CA SER A 120 -18.83 1.02 10.96
C SER A 120 -17.86 1.88 11.75
N SER A 121 -16.57 1.85 11.42
CA SER A 121 -15.55 2.67 12.11
C SER A 121 -15.57 4.15 11.69
N PHE A 122 -16.16 4.46 10.56
CA PHE A 122 -16.17 5.83 10.04
C PHE A 122 -17.32 6.67 10.61
N GLU A 123 -18.57 6.31 10.32
CA GLU A 123 -19.78 6.98 10.82
C GLU A 123 -20.94 5.98 10.83
N GLU A 124 -22.02 6.30 11.58
CA GLU A 124 -23.25 5.50 11.62
C GLU A 124 -23.01 4.02 11.98
N THR A 125 -22.19 3.77 12.99
CA THR A 125 -21.72 2.44 13.40
C THR A 125 -22.88 1.44 13.56
N THR A 126 -23.94 1.84 14.27
CA THR A 126 -25.07 0.96 14.57
C THR A 126 -25.83 0.55 13.32
N ASP A 127 -26.12 1.52 12.45
CA ASP A 127 -26.88 1.29 11.23
C ASP A 127 -26.10 0.41 10.24
N MET A 128 -24.78 0.63 10.14
CA MET A 128 -23.93 -0.20 9.29
C MET A 128 -23.85 -1.65 9.77
N LEU A 129 -23.76 -1.90 11.07
CA LEU A 129 -23.73 -3.23 11.65
C LEU A 129 -25.09 -3.94 11.55
N ILE A 130 -26.19 -3.22 11.73
CA ILE A 130 -27.55 -3.75 11.55
C ILE A 130 -27.74 -4.17 10.09
N ASN A 131 -27.43 -3.30 9.15
CA ASN A 131 -27.51 -3.59 7.72
C ASN A 131 -26.66 -4.80 7.32
N ALA A 132 -25.42 -4.86 7.79
CA ALA A 132 -24.54 -5.99 7.55
C ALA A 132 -25.12 -7.31 8.10
N SER A 133 -25.76 -7.27 9.27
CA SER A 133 -26.42 -8.42 9.87
C SER A 133 -27.66 -8.87 9.08
N ILE A 134 -28.48 -7.92 8.62
CA ILE A 134 -29.69 -8.22 7.84
C ILE A 134 -29.34 -8.88 6.50
N PHE A 135 -28.30 -8.35 5.82
CA PHE A 135 -27.88 -8.85 4.50
C PHE A 135 -26.82 -9.94 4.58
N ALA A 136 -26.42 -10.36 5.78
CA ALA A 136 -25.35 -11.35 6.01
C ALA A 136 -24.07 -11.00 5.23
N GLU A 137 -23.65 -9.72 5.26
CA GLU A 137 -22.45 -9.28 4.59
C GLU A 137 -21.21 -9.92 5.22
N TYR A 138 -20.29 -10.36 4.36
CA TYR A 138 -19.03 -10.98 4.78
C TYR A 138 -17.90 -9.97 4.72
N ASP A 139 -17.15 -9.82 5.82
CA ASP A 139 -15.93 -9.00 5.84
C ASP A 139 -14.69 -9.88 5.62
N LYS A 140 -13.91 -9.55 4.60
CA LYS A 140 -12.66 -10.26 4.29
C LYS A 140 -11.50 -9.93 5.24
N VAL A 141 -11.68 -8.91 6.09
CA VAL A 141 -10.67 -8.43 7.04
C VAL A 141 -9.32 -8.11 6.39
N ASN A 142 -9.32 -7.59 5.18
CA ASN A 142 -8.11 -7.19 4.47
C ASN A 142 -7.72 -5.72 4.74
N GLY A 143 -8.63 -4.93 5.28
CA GLY A 143 -8.42 -3.51 5.55
C GLY A 143 -7.69 -3.25 6.87
N VAL A 144 -7.06 -2.10 6.98
CA VAL A 144 -6.36 -1.68 8.21
C VAL A 144 -7.34 -1.53 9.37
N SER A 145 -8.46 -0.82 9.16
CA SER A 145 -9.46 -0.56 10.21
C SER A 145 -10.05 -1.84 10.79
N ALA A 146 -10.42 -2.80 9.94
CA ALA A 146 -10.98 -4.08 10.36
C ALA A 146 -9.99 -4.88 11.22
N ASN A 147 -8.73 -4.97 10.79
CA ASN A 147 -7.68 -5.67 11.53
C ASN A 147 -7.39 -5.01 12.88
N VAL A 148 -7.31 -3.68 12.94
CA VAL A 148 -7.11 -2.95 14.18
C VAL A 148 -8.26 -3.18 15.17
N MET A 149 -9.50 -3.19 14.70
CA MET A 149 -10.68 -3.48 15.54
C MET A 149 -10.63 -4.89 16.12
N LEU A 150 -10.09 -5.85 15.38
CA LEU A 150 -9.96 -7.25 15.83
C LEU A 150 -8.65 -7.52 16.59
N GLY A 151 -7.80 -6.53 16.79
CA GLY A 151 -6.50 -6.67 17.47
C GLY A 151 -5.48 -7.44 16.65
N GLN A 152 -5.63 -7.50 15.34
CA GLN A 152 -4.71 -8.17 14.43
C GLN A 152 -3.80 -7.18 13.71
N GLN A 153 -2.63 -7.65 13.29
CA GLN A 153 -1.74 -6.87 12.45
C GLN A 153 -2.32 -6.76 11.04
N PRO A 154 -2.48 -5.53 10.49
CA PRO A 154 -2.99 -5.38 9.13
C PRO A 154 -1.99 -5.89 8.10
N PRO A 155 -2.46 -6.54 7.02
CA PRO A 155 -1.62 -7.04 5.93
C PRO A 155 -1.20 -5.88 5.00
N CYS A 156 -0.33 -5.00 5.50
CA CYS A 156 0.21 -3.88 4.72
C CYS A 156 1.63 -3.53 5.18
N GLY A 157 2.43 -2.98 4.29
CA GLY A 157 3.82 -2.62 4.55
C GLY A 157 4.65 -3.84 4.97
N THR A 158 5.38 -3.73 6.06
CA THR A 158 6.20 -4.84 6.61
C THR A 158 5.36 -5.98 7.19
N GLY A 159 4.08 -5.75 7.50
CA GLY A 159 3.14 -6.78 7.97
C GLY A 159 2.54 -7.65 6.88
N ASP A 160 2.73 -7.28 5.60
CA ASP A 160 2.28 -8.06 4.45
C ASP A 160 3.21 -9.23 4.12
N SER A 161 4.46 -9.13 4.56
CA SER A 161 5.48 -10.16 4.35
C SER A 161 5.41 -11.21 5.46
N LYS A 162 5.32 -12.48 5.09
CA LYS A 162 5.38 -13.61 6.01
C LYS A 162 6.66 -14.39 5.77
N ILE A 163 7.35 -14.71 6.86
CA ILE A 163 8.50 -15.62 6.82
C ILE A 163 7.95 -17.00 7.16
N LEU A 164 8.08 -17.91 6.21
CA LEU A 164 7.72 -19.31 6.40
C LEU A 164 8.99 -20.13 6.62
N ILE A 165 8.87 -21.14 7.46
CA ILE A 165 9.93 -22.13 7.67
C ILE A 165 9.92 -23.07 6.46
N ASP A 166 11.09 -23.31 5.88
CA ASP A 166 11.28 -24.32 4.86
C ASP A 166 11.33 -25.68 5.54
N GLU A 167 10.22 -26.40 5.47
CA GLU A 167 10.07 -27.71 6.14
C GLU A 167 11.02 -28.76 5.54
N GLU A 168 11.25 -28.73 4.22
CA GLU A 168 12.12 -29.69 3.54
C GLU A 168 13.56 -29.52 4.01
N TYR A 169 14.02 -28.28 4.05
CA TYR A 169 15.36 -27.94 4.55
C TYR A 169 15.54 -28.27 6.04
N MET A 170 14.52 -28.05 6.86
CA MET A 170 14.55 -28.42 8.28
C MET A 170 14.65 -29.94 8.48
N ILE A 171 13.93 -30.72 7.66
CA ILE A 171 14.01 -32.19 7.72
C ILE A 171 15.40 -32.69 7.29
N GLU A 172 16.00 -32.06 6.28
CA GLU A 172 17.37 -32.38 5.82
C GLU A 172 18.40 -32.09 6.91
N LEU A 173 18.32 -30.93 7.56
CA LEU A 173 19.19 -30.58 8.70
C LEU A 173 19.04 -31.56 9.87
N LEU A 174 17.82 -31.99 10.17
CA LEU A 174 17.57 -32.93 11.26
C LEU A 174 18.11 -34.34 10.95
N LYS A 175 18.16 -34.73 9.67
CA LYS A 175 18.80 -36.00 9.26
C LYS A 175 20.32 -35.91 9.46
N ASP A 176 20.94 -34.84 9.01
CA ASP A 176 22.38 -34.63 9.17
C ASP A 176 22.80 -34.63 10.66
N VAL A 177 21.97 -34.04 11.54
CA VAL A 177 22.20 -34.05 13.00
C VAL A 177 22.07 -35.46 13.58
N LYS A 178 21.08 -36.25 13.13
CA LYS A 178 20.94 -37.63 13.60
C LYS A 178 22.09 -38.51 13.14
N ASP A 179 22.55 -38.34 11.90
CA ASP A 179 23.70 -39.10 11.38
C ASP A 179 24.99 -38.75 12.13
N THR A 180 25.18 -37.48 12.50
CA THR A 180 26.32 -37.01 13.28
C THR A 180 26.29 -37.57 14.69
N ASN A 181 25.13 -37.61 15.32
CA ASN A 181 24.99 -38.21 16.66
C ASN A 181 25.18 -39.73 16.64
N HIS A 182 24.75 -40.40 15.57
CA HIS A 182 25.02 -41.85 15.39
C HIS A 182 26.51 -42.14 15.19
N MET A 183 27.25 -41.26 14.49
CA MET A 183 28.71 -41.38 14.39
C MET A 183 29.41 -41.14 15.75
N LEU A 184 28.96 -40.16 16.52
CA LEU A 184 29.52 -39.87 17.84
C LEU A 184 29.26 -41.02 18.83
N THR A 185 28.09 -41.64 18.77
CA THR A 185 27.79 -42.82 19.63
C THR A 185 28.61 -44.05 19.22
N SER A 186 28.85 -44.28 17.91
CA SER A 186 29.65 -45.39 17.43
C SER A 186 31.15 -45.23 17.80
N ILE A 187 31.71 -44.03 17.77
CA ILE A 187 33.06 -43.72 18.18
C ILE A 187 33.21 -43.99 19.68
N ASN A 188 32.26 -43.57 20.51
CA ASN A 188 32.29 -43.82 21.94
C ASN A 188 32.14 -45.32 22.30
N GLU A 189 31.45 -46.11 21.47
CA GLU A 189 31.33 -47.57 21.65
C GLU A 189 32.58 -48.33 21.19
N GLU A 190 33.36 -47.81 20.23
CA GLU A 190 34.65 -48.40 19.85
C GLU A 190 35.73 -48.09 20.90
N ASP A 191 35.80 -46.88 21.42
CA ASP A 191 36.71 -46.50 22.49
C ASP A 191 36.40 -47.22 23.84
N ALA A 192 35.11 -47.54 24.07
CA ALA A 192 34.70 -48.31 25.27
C ALA A 192 35.06 -49.82 25.21
N ARG A 193 35.33 -50.37 24.00
CA ARG A 193 35.76 -51.76 23.83
C ARG A 193 37.27 -51.97 24.04
N ASP A 194 38.06 -50.94 23.82
CA ASP A 194 39.53 -50.98 24.06
C ASP A 194 39.93 -50.71 25.53
N ALA A 195 39.02 -50.15 26.33
CA ALA A 195 39.22 -49.97 27.77
C ALA A 195 38.65 -51.17 28.54
N GLY A 196 39.25 -52.34 28.32
CA GLY A 196 38.92 -53.53 29.07
C GLY A 196 39.30 -53.40 30.55
N ASP A 197 38.31 -53.70 31.41
CA ASP A 197 38.47 -54.13 32.79
C ASP A 197 38.92 -53.11 33.87
N ALA A 198 37.98 -52.23 34.23
CA ALA A 198 37.92 -51.70 35.60
C ALA A 198 36.45 -51.43 35.97
N GLY A 199 35.97 -52.19 36.91
CA GLY A 199 34.59 -52.21 37.34
C GLY A 199 34.11 -50.92 38.01
N GLU A 200 32.83 -50.88 38.05
CA GLU A 200 31.95 -50.19 39.01
C GLU A 200 31.44 -48.77 38.66
N GLU A 201 30.14 -48.75 38.79
CA GLU A 201 29.16 -47.67 38.94
C GLU A 201 28.51 -47.17 37.64
N ARG A 202 27.41 -47.85 37.28
CA ARG A 202 26.36 -47.32 36.41
C ARG A 202 25.60 -46.27 37.20
N GLU A 203 25.91 -45.00 36.98
CA GLU A 203 24.95 -43.93 37.26
C GLU A 203 23.81 -44.01 36.21
N ASP A 204 22.61 -44.19 36.74
CA ASP A 204 21.39 -44.14 35.94
C ASP A 204 21.30 -42.75 35.31
N PHE A 205 21.51 -42.67 33.98
CA PHE A 205 21.27 -41.46 33.20
C PHE A 205 19.76 -41.26 33.12
N ASN A 206 19.26 -40.27 33.85
CA ASN A 206 17.92 -39.78 33.71
C ASN A 206 17.75 -39.16 32.32
N GLU A 207 16.75 -39.61 31.55
CA GLU A 207 16.41 -39.08 30.24
C GLU A 207 15.99 -37.58 30.26
N ASP A 208 15.84 -36.98 31.43
CA ASP A 208 15.44 -35.58 31.61
C ASP A 208 16.58 -34.56 31.49
N ASP A 209 17.86 -35.00 31.45
CA ASP A 209 19.02 -34.10 31.38
C ASP A 209 19.55 -33.83 29.96
N LEU A 210 18.89 -34.32 28.91
CA LEU A 210 19.15 -33.90 27.56
C LEU A 210 18.55 -32.49 27.28
N GLN A 211 19.00 -31.49 28.00
CA GLN A 211 18.88 -30.11 27.53
C GLN A 211 19.78 -29.96 26.30
N ILE A 212 19.20 -30.22 25.16
CA ILE A 212 19.78 -29.80 23.88
C ILE A 212 19.84 -28.28 23.95
N GLU A 213 20.99 -27.74 24.39
CA GLU A 213 21.33 -26.34 24.13
C GLU A 213 21.40 -26.18 22.61
N PHE A 214 20.24 -25.91 22.03
CA PHE A 214 20.13 -25.44 20.66
C PHE A 214 20.91 -24.13 20.60
N ASN A 215 22.12 -24.17 20.07
CA ASN A 215 22.90 -22.98 19.80
C ASN A 215 22.26 -22.26 18.63
N LEU A 216 21.10 -21.61 18.91
CA LEU A 216 20.28 -20.88 17.98
C LEU A 216 21.10 -19.91 17.13
N ASN A 217 22.21 -19.38 17.67
CA ASN A 217 23.04 -18.41 16.97
C ASN A 217 23.78 -19.02 15.77
N LYS A 218 24.29 -20.25 15.86
CA LYS A 218 24.95 -20.90 14.71
C LYS A 218 23.98 -21.34 13.63
N GLY A 219 22.77 -21.77 14.02
CA GLY A 219 21.71 -22.11 13.07
C GLY A 219 21.20 -20.88 12.32
N ILE A 220 21.01 -19.77 13.02
CA ILE A 220 20.53 -18.51 12.43
C ILE A 220 21.57 -17.87 11.50
N GLU A 221 22.86 -17.87 11.87
CA GLU A 221 23.92 -17.36 10.99
C GLU A 221 24.05 -18.18 9.69
N GLY A 222 23.90 -19.49 9.76
CA GLY A 222 23.86 -20.36 8.60
C GLY A 222 22.62 -20.12 7.71
N MET A 223 21.45 -19.88 8.32
CA MET A 223 20.22 -19.54 7.61
C MET A 223 20.31 -18.17 6.93
N ILE A 224 20.79 -17.15 7.62
CA ILE A 224 20.93 -15.80 7.07
C ILE A 224 21.88 -15.80 5.89
N SER A 225 23.00 -16.53 5.95
CA SER A 225 23.97 -16.57 4.85
C SER A 225 23.44 -17.27 3.59
N LYS A 226 22.49 -18.20 3.71
CA LYS A 226 21.83 -18.87 2.56
C LYS A 226 20.63 -18.08 2.01
N CYS A 227 19.85 -17.42 2.88
CA CYS A 227 18.73 -16.57 2.42
C CYS A 227 19.18 -15.36 1.61
N TYR A 228 20.40 -14.86 1.80
CA TYR A 228 20.94 -13.73 1.01
C TYR A 228 21.54 -14.10 -0.35
N LYS A 229 21.57 -15.37 -0.72
CA LYS A 229 21.88 -15.79 -2.10
C LYS A 229 20.61 -15.83 -2.96
N LEU A 230 19.92 -14.69 -3.06
CA LEU A 230 18.96 -14.48 -4.15
C LEU A 230 19.72 -14.52 -5.49
N PRO A 231 19.28 -15.33 -6.47
CA PRO A 231 19.84 -15.24 -7.80
C PRO A 231 19.61 -13.82 -8.31
N GLU A 232 20.64 -13.21 -8.89
CA GLU A 232 20.56 -11.90 -9.54
C GLU A 232 19.46 -11.94 -10.60
N GLN A 233 18.25 -11.58 -10.22
CA GLN A 233 17.20 -11.29 -11.18
C GLN A 233 17.58 -9.98 -11.87
N LYS A 234 18.05 -10.08 -13.09
CA LYS A 234 18.20 -8.94 -14.00
C LYS A 234 16.81 -8.34 -14.19
N ILE A 235 16.52 -7.29 -13.45
CA ILE A 235 15.33 -6.47 -13.65
C ILE A 235 15.54 -5.76 -14.99
N LYS A 236 14.93 -6.26 -16.06
CA LYS A 236 14.76 -5.52 -17.30
C LYS A 236 13.61 -4.53 -17.09
N TYR A 237 13.93 -3.27 -16.97
CA TYR A 237 12.94 -2.21 -17.12
C TYR A 237 12.43 -2.24 -18.57
N ILE A 238 11.12 -2.36 -18.73
CA ILE A 238 10.40 -2.06 -19.98
C ILE A 238 9.83 -0.65 -19.82
#